data_587ff4e457716acb934439658fbfaf91
#
_entry.id   587ff4e457716acb934439658fbfaf91
#
_cell.length_a   1.000
_cell.length_b   1.000
_cell.length_c   1.000
_cell.angle_alpha   90.00
_cell.angle_beta   90.00
_cell.angle_gamma   90.00
#
_symmetry.space_group_name_H-M   'P 1'
#
loop_
_entity.id
_entity.type
_entity.pdbx_description
1 polymer ?
#
loop_
_entity_poly.entity_id
_entity_poly.type
_entity_poly.pdbx_seq_one_letter_code
_entity_poly.pdbx_strand_id
1 'polypeptide(L)'
;FTAYVFVEINTISACGLIMIRENGRTIVAATRYMIMSLLGSGMLLLGICFLYGLTGQLLMSNIKEAVAVLDSTGAYHIPLLVALGLMSVGLAVKSALFPFHGWLPDAYGYSTVSSAAILSSLVSKGYIFLLVKIFYRVIGFDIVRDSKVIHVLFVFGIAGMIMGSLDAIRSKNICRMIAYSSVAQIGYIYMG
;
A
#
# COMPACT_ATOMS: atom_id res chain seq x y z
N PHE A 1 -14.02 -2.28 8.36
CA PHE A 1 -14.58 -2.62 7.05
C PHE A 1 -14.81 -1.37 6.17
N THR A 2 -15.37 -0.30 6.70
CA THR A 2 -15.61 0.95 5.96
C THR A 2 -14.34 1.50 5.30
N ALA A 3 -13.19 1.44 5.97
CA ALA A 3 -11.92 1.86 5.39
C ALA A 3 -11.55 1.05 4.13
N TYR A 4 -11.85 -0.25 4.11
CA TYR A 4 -11.64 -1.10 2.94
C TYR A 4 -12.52 -0.66 1.75
N VAL A 5 -13.79 -0.36 2.01
CA VAL A 5 -14.69 0.14 0.95
C VAL A 5 -14.18 1.44 0.33
N PHE A 6 -13.70 2.38 1.16
CA PHE A 6 -13.09 3.61 0.65
C PHE A 6 -11.80 3.36 -0.16
N VAL A 7 -11.01 2.37 0.21
CA VAL A 7 -9.84 1.94 -0.56
C VAL A 7 -10.24 1.45 -1.94
N GLU A 8 -11.35 0.70 -2.07
CA GLU A 8 -11.85 0.22 -3.37
C GLU A 8 -12.41 1.36 -4.23
N ILE A 9 -13.21 2.26 -3.64
CA ILE A 9 -13.71 3.45 -4.34
C ILE A 9 -12.53 4.28 -4.89
N ASN A 10 -11.50 4.48 -4.08
CA ASN A 10 -10.30 5.19 -4.48
C ASN A 10 -9.57 4.49 -5.65
N THR A 11 -9.52 3.16 -5.64
CA THR A 11 -8.93 2.35 -6.72
C THR A 11 -9.66 2.55 -8.04
N ILE A 12 -11.00 2.48 -8.03
CA ILE A 12 -11.82 2.67 -9.23
C ILE A 12 -11.68 4.11 -9.76
N SER A 13 -11.72 5.09 -8.87
CA SER A 13 -11.55 6.51 -9.22
C SER A 13 -10.17 6.77 -9.84
N ALA A 14 -9.11 6.19 -9.27
CA ALA A 14 -7.75 6.30 -9.80
C ALA A 14 -7.62 5.65 -11.19
N CYS A 15 -8.26 4.50 -11.43
CA CYS A 15 -8.30 3.87 -12.74
C CYS A 15 -8.96 4.79 -13.78
N GLY A 16 -10.09 5.40 -13.44
CA GLY A 16 -10.76 6.39 -14.30
C GLY A 16 -9.85 7.59 -14.64
N LEU A 17 -9.12 8.10 -13.64
CA LEU A 17 -8.16 9.20 -13.85
C LEU A 17 -7.01 8.83 -14.80
N ILE A 18 -6.53 7.58 -14.78
CA ILE A 18 -5.50 7.10 -15.71
C ILE A 18 -6.05 7.05 -17.14
N MET A 19 -7.32 6.67 -17.31
CA MET A 19 -7.94 6.43 -18.60
C MET A 19 -8.43 7.71 -19.33
N ILE A 20 -8.43 8.87 -18.71
CA ILE A 20 -8.96 10.12 -19.29
C ILE A 20 -8.43 10.43 -20.71
N ARG A 21 -7.22 10.00 -21.03
CA ARG A 21 -6.59 10.25 -22.35
C ARG A 21 -7.06 9.32 -23.47
N GLU A 22 -7.77 8.24 -23.15
CA GLU A 22 -8.33 7.24 -24.09
C GLU A 22 -7.35 6.71 -25.16
N ASN A 23 -6.06 6.64 -24.86
CA ASN A 23 -5.03 6.09 -25.73
C ASN A 23 -4.76 4.61 -25.40
N GLY A 24 -4.37 3.80 -26.37
CA GLY A 24 -4.02 2.38 -26.13
C GLY A 24 -2.97 2.19 -25.02
N ARG A 25 -2.02 3.13 -24.88
CA ARG A 25 -1.01 3.10 -23.81
C ARG A 25 -1.60 3.37 -22.41
N THR A 26 -2.58 4.25 -22.31
CA THR A 26 -3.28 4.54 -21.05
C THR A 26 -4.17 3.38 -20.62
N ILE A 27 -4.79 2.68 -21.58
CA ILE A 27 -5.58 1.47 -21.31
C ILE A 27 -4.69 0.39 -20.72
N VAL A 28 -3.53 0.12 -21.33
CA VAL A 28 -2.57 -0.87 -20.80
C VAL A 28 -2.05 -0.48 -19.41
N ALA A 29 -1.74 0.81 -19.19
CA ALA A 29 -1.31 1.30 -17.89
C ALA A 29 -2.41 1.16 -16.82
N ALA A 30 -3.67 1.48 -17.15
CA ALA A 30 -4.82 1.31 -16.28
C ALA A 30 -5.07 -0.17 -15.96
N THR A 31 -4.94 -1.06 -16.93
CA THR A 31 -5.08 -2.51 -16.72
C THR A 31 -4.01 -3.04 -15.76
N ARG A 32 -2.75 -2.64 -15.93
CA ARG A 32 -1.66 -3.00 -15.00
C ARG A 32 -1.91 -2.47 -13.59
N TYR A 33 -2.35 -1.22 -13.48
CA TYR A 33 -2.74 -0.62 -12.21
C TYR A 33 -3.86 -1.42 -11.54
N MET A 34 -4.92 -1.76 -12.29
CA MET A 34 -6.06 -2.53 -11.78
C MET A 34 -5.64 -3.91 -11.27
N ILE A 35 -4.86 -4.66 -12.04
CA ILE A 35 -4.39 -6.00 -11.64
C ILE A 35 -3.59 -5.91 -10.33
N MET A 36 -2.61 -5.01 -10.24
CA MET A 36 -1.81 -4.85 -9.04
C MET A 36 -2.65 -4.35 -7.85
N SER A 37 -3.58 -3.44 -8.11
CA SER A 37 -4.47 -2.92 -7.07
C SER A 37 -5.43 -3.97 -6.54
N LEU A 38 -5.99 -4.85 -7.41
CA LEU A 38 -6.84 -5.97 -7.01
C LEU A 38 -6.07 -6.98 -6.15
N LEU A 39 -4.82 -7.31 -6.51
CA LEU A 39 -3.97 -8.16 -5.67
C LEU A 39 -3.75 -7.55 -4.28
N GLY A 40 -3.43 -6.25 -4.22
CA GLY A 40 -3.27 -5.54 -2.94
C GLY A 40 -4.55 -5.51 -2.11
N SER A 41 -5.71 -5.29 -2.75
CA SER A 41 -7.02 -5.33 -2.09
C SER A 41 -7.35 -6.71 -1.56
N GLY A 42 -7.10 -7.75 -2.35
CA GLY A 42 -7.35 -9.14 -1.93
C GLY A 42 -6.55 -9.51 -0.68
N MET A 43 -5.25 -9.15 -0.66
CA MET A 43 -4.40 -9.39 0.51
C MET A 43 -4.87 -8.60 1.73
N LEU A 44 -5.26 -7.33 1.55
CA LEU A 44 -5.81 -6.50 2.62
C LEU A 44 -7.11 -7.11 3.17
N LEU A 45 -8.02 -7.54 2.30
CA LEU A 45 -9.29 -8.16 2.70
C LEU A 45 -9.05 -9.47 3.45
N LEU A 46 -8.15 -10.33 2.97
CA LEU A 46 -7.77 -11.56 3.66
C LEU A 46 -7.24 -11.24 5.07
N GLY A 47 -6.35 -10.25 5.20
CA GLY A 47 -5.85 -9.82 6.50
C GLY A 47 -6.97 -9.34 7.45
N ILE A 48 -7.97 -8.61 6.93
CA ILE A 48 -9.14 -8.19 7.71
C ILE A 48 -9.98 -9.41 8.12
N CYS A 49 -10.17 -10.38 7.21
CA CYS A 49 -10.92 -11.62 7.51
C CYS A 49 -10.22 -12.45 8.60
N PHE A 50 -8.89 -12.59 8.54
CA PHE A 50 -8.13 -13.27 9.59
C PHE A 50 -8.26 -12.55 10.94
N LEU A 51 -8.13 -11.23 10.97
CA LEU A 51 -8.33 -10.43 12.18
C LEU A 51 -9.75 -10.59 12.73
N TYR A 52 -10.76 -10.58 11.87
CA TYR A 52 -12.13 -10.80 12.28
C TYR A 52 -12.37 -12.20 12.85
N GLY A 53 -11.78 -13.22 12.24
CA GLY A 53 -11.85 -14.60 12.74
C GLY A 53 -11.23 -14.77 14.13
N LEU A 54 -10.19 -13.98 14.44
CA LEU A 54 -9.51 -14.02 15.75
C LEU A 54 -10.22 -13.18 16.82
N THR A 55 -10.76 -12.01 16.45
CA THR A 55 -11.28 -11.02 17.40
C THR A 55 -12.80 -10.96 17.46
N GLY A 56 -13.50 -11.41 16.41
CA GLY A 56 -14.95 -11.25 16.25
C GLY A 56 -15.41 -9.80 16.08
N GLN A 57 -14.48 -8.85 15.91
CA GLN A 57 -14.78 -7.41 15.89
C GLN A 57 -14.33 -6.77 14.56
N LEU A 58 -15.05 -5.71 14.13
CA LEU A 58 -14.72 -4.93 12.93
C LEU A 58 -14.44 -3.45 13.24
N LEU A 59 -14.72 -2.99 14.46
CA LEU A 59 -14.42 -1.64 14.93
C LEU A 59 -12.95 -1.57 15.36
N MET A 60 -12.21 -0.58 14.86
CA MET A 60 -10.78 -0.44 15.13
C MET A 60 -10.44 -0.33 16.63
N SER A 61 -11.27 0.35 17.43
CA SER A 61 -11.10 0.46 18.89
C SER A 61 -11.20 -0.90 19.58
N ASN A 62 -12.25 -1.65 19.26
CA ASN A 62 -12.53 -2.94 19.88
C ASN A 62 -11.54 -4.02 19.45
N ILE A 63 -11.06 -3.94 18.19
CA ILE A 63 -9.99 -4.85 17.69
C ILE A 63 -8.72 -4.63 18.50
N LYS A 64 -8.34 -3.39 18.79
CA LYS A 64 -7.12 -3.10 19.56
C LYS A 64 -7.16 -3.72 20.96
N GLU A 65 -8.28 -3.62 21.65
CA GLU A 65 -8.47 -4.23 22.96
C GLU A 65 -8.42 -5.77 22.87
N ALA A 66 -9.11 -6.36 21.90
CA ALA A 66 -9.11 -7.81 21.69
C ALA A 66 -7.71 -8.34 21.32
N VAL A 67 -6.96 -7.62 20.47
CA VAL A 67 -5.59 -7.99 20.10
C VAL A 67 -4.64 -7.93 21.29
N ALA A 68 -4.78 -6.92 22.17
CA ALA A 68 -3.97 -6.84 23.38
C ALA A 68 -4.21 -8.03 24.33
N VAL A 69 -5.47 -8.49 24.44
CA VAL A 69 -5.80 -9.71 25.23
C VAL A 69 -5.22 -10.96 24.58
N LEU A 70 -5.32 -11.09 23.25
CA LEU A 70 -4.77 -12.25 22.52
C LEU A 70 -3.25 -12.32 22.60
N ASP A 71 -2.56 -11.19 22.57
CA ASP A 71 -1.11 -11.12 22.69
C ASP A 71 -0.65 -11.55 24.09
N SER A 72 -1.35 -11.14 25.14
CA SER A 72 -1.05 -11.53 26.52
C SER A 72 -1.18 -13.04 26.78
N THR A 73 -2.03 -13.73 26.00
CA THR A 73 -2.20 -15.20 26.09
C THR A 73 -1.15 -15.99 25.30
N GLY A 74 -0.43 -15.36 24.37
CA GLY A 74 0.63 -15.97 23.57
C GLY A 74 0.18 -17.06 22.57
N ALA A 75 -1.05 -17.53 22.65
CA ALA A 75 -1.56 -18.67 21.87
C ALA A 75 -1.81 -18.34 20.38
N TYR A 76 -2.03 -17.07 20.05
CA TYR A 76 -2.46 -16.62 18.72
C TYR A 76 -1.42 -15.74 18.01
N HIS A 77 -0.18 -15.76 18.45
CA HIS A 77 0.90 -14.92 17.89
C HIS A 77 1.10 -15.15 16.38
N ILE A 78 1.15 -16.41 15.91
CA ILE A 78 1.35 -16.72 14.49
C ILE A 78 0.18 -16.24 13.62
N PRO A 79 -1.10 -16.56 13.91
CA PRO A 79 -2.24 -16.02 13.14
C PRO A 79 -2.30 -14.50 13.10
N LEU A 80 -1.98 -13.82 14.19
CA LEU A 80 -1.93 -12.37 14.26
C LEU A 80 -0.83 -11.80 13.35
N LEU A 81 0.35 -12.42 13.36
CA LEU A 81 1.47 -12.05 12.50
C LEU A 81 1.14 -12.24 11.01
N VAL A 82 0.43 -13.32 10.65
CA VAL A 82 -0.05 -13.56 9.28
C VAL A 82 -1.04 -12.48 8.85
N ALA A 83 -2.01 -12.14 9.70
CA ALA A 83 -2.98 -11.07 9.41
C ALA A 83 -2.28 -9.72 9.21
N LEU A 84 -1.34 -9.37 10.10
CA LEU A 84 -0.52 -8.16 10.01
C LEU A 84 0.31 -8.12 8.73
N GLY A 85 0.98 -9.23 8.39
CA GLY A 85 1.76 -9.37 7.17
C GLY A 85 0.93 -9.18 5.91
N LEU A 86 -0.23 -9.82 5.82
CA LEU A 86 -1.16 -9.69 4.68
C LEU A 86 -1.65 -8.25 4.51
N MET A 87 -2.04 -7.57 5.59
CA MET A 87 -2.49 -6.18 5.54
C MET A 87 -1.35 -5.24 5.13
N SER A 88 -0.16 -5.45 5.66
CA SER A 88 1.03 -4.65 5.37
C SER A 88 1.47 -4.80 3.91
N VAL A 89 1.55 -6.04 3.41
CA VAL A 89 1.91 -6.31 2.00
C VAL A 89 0.81 -5.79 1.06
N GLY A 90 -0.47 -5.99 1.38
CA GLY A 90 -1.58 -5.48 0.58
C GLY A 90 -1.52 -3.95 0.37
N LEU A 91 -1.25 -3.20 1.44
CA LEU A 91 -1.08 -1.75 1.38
C LEU A 91 0.25 -1.33 0.75
N ALA A 92 1.33 -2.11 0.91
CA ALA A 92 2.60 -1.89 0.24
C ALA A 92 2.47 -2.02 -1.29
N VAL A 93 1.73 -3.01 -1.78
CA VAL A 93 1.41 -3.17 -3.21
C VAL A 93 0.64 -1.96 -3.75
N LYS A 94 -0.39 -1.50 -3.02
CA LYS A 94 -1.21 -0.34 -3.39
C LYS A 94 -0.45 0.98 -3.35
N SER A 95 0.48 1.14 -2.42
CA SER A 95 1.33 2.33 -2.33
C SER A 95 2.50 2.34 -3.30
N ALA A 96 2.70 1.25 -4.08
CA ALA A 96 3.83 1.05 -4.98
C ALA A 96 5.20 1.00 -4.27
N LEU A 97 5.27 0.37 -3.09
CA LEU A 97 6.54 0.05 -2.47
C LEU A 97 7.31 -0.96 -3.32
N PHE A 98 8.63 -0.86 -3.36
CA PHE A 98 9.48 -1.87 -3.99
C PHE A 98 9.24 -3.26 -3.34
N PRO A 99 9.11 -4.35 -4.11
CA PRO A 99 9.29 -4.50 -5.57
C PRO A 99 8.02 -4.24 -6.42
N PHE A 100 6.90 -3.85 -5.83
CA PHE A 100 5.60 -3.74 -6.49
C PHE A 100 5.35 -2.41 -7.24
N HIS A 101 6.38 -1.60 -7.44
CA HIS A 101 6.30 -0.27 -8.04
C HIS A 101 6.10 -0.24 -9.57
N GLY A 102 6.17 -1.39 -10.25
CA GLY A 102 6.23 -1.47 -11.73
C GLY A 102 5.03 -0.85 -12.47
N TRP A 103 3.88 -0.73 -11.85
CA TRP A 103 2.70 -0.10 -12.43
C TRP A 103 2.74 1.44 -12.42
N LEU A 104 3.45 2.03 -11.46
CA LEU A 104 3.43 3.45 -11.17
C LEU A 104 4.04 4.33 -12.27
N PRO A 105 5.22 3.99 -12.87
CA PRO A 105 5.81 4.77 -13.95
C PRO A 105 4.95 4.80 -15.22
N ASP A 106 4.23 3.74 -15.50
CA ASP A 106 3.33 3.66 -16.65
C ASP A 106 2.04 4.47 -16.35
N ALA A 107 1.46 4.32 -15.17
CA ALA A 107 0.27 5.05 -14.76
C ALA A 107 0.49 6.58 -14.79
N TYR A 108 1.61 7.07 -14.28
CA TYR A 108 1.91 8.51 -14.25
C TYR A 108 2.45 9.01 -15.59
N GLY A 109 3.23 8.18 -16.29
CA GLY A 109 3.88 8.58 -17.54
C GLY A 109 2.94 8.73 -18.74
N TYR A 110 1.82 8.01 -18.74
CA TYR A 110 0.86 8.04 -19.85
C TYR A 110 -0.43 8.81 -19.53
N SER A 111 -0.77 9.03 -18.26
CA SER A 111 -1.93 9.83 -17.85
C SER A 111 -1.74 11.33 -18.15
N THR A 112 -2.79 12.12 -17.92
CA THR A 112 -2.66 13.59 -17.98
C THR A 112 -1.84 14.10 -16.79
N VAL A 113 -1.19 15.25 -16.94
CA VAL A 113 -0.37 15.85 -15.87
C VAL A 113 -1.19 16.08 -14.61
N SER A 114 -2.43 16.55 -14.75
CA SER A 114 -3.36 16.76 -13.62
C SER A 114 -3.71 15.44 -12.93
N SER A 115 -4.01 14.39 -13.71
CA SER A 115 -4.29 13.05 -13.15
C SER A 115 -3.07 12.49 -12.42
N ALA A 116 -1.88 12.59 -13.01
CA ALA A 116 -0.64 12.13 -12.37
C ALA A 116 -0.36 12.86 -11.06
N ALA A 117 -0.63 14.18 -10.99
CA ALA A 117 -0.48 14.95 -9.76
C ALA A 117 -1.43 14.47 -8.65
N ILE A 118 -2.70 14.20 -8.97
CA ILE A 118 -3.68 13.66 -7.99
C ILE A 118 -3.28 12.25 -7.54
N LEU A 119 -2.90 11.38 -8.48
CA LEU A 119 -2.47 10.02 -8.17
C LEU A 119 -1.25 10.00 -7.26
N SER A 120 -0.27 10.88 -7.51
CA SER A 120 0.95 10.92 -6.71
C SER A 120 0.75 11.56 -5.33
N SER A 121 -0.13 12.54 -5.20
CA SER A 121 -0.33 13.26 -3.93
C SER A 121 -1.31 12.57 -3.00
N LEU A 122 -2.45 12.09 -3.49
CA LEU A 122 -3.53 11.57 -2.66
C LEU A 122 -3.55 10.05 -2.63
N VAL A 123 -3.49 9.37 -3.77
CA VAL A 123 -3.76 7.94 -3.87
C VAL A 123 -2.68 7.13 -3.15
N SER A 124 -1.42 7.27 -3.55
CA SER A 124 -0.31 6.48 -2.97
C SER A 124 -0.09 6.80 -1.50
N LYS A 125 -0.11 8.08 -1.10
CA LYS A 125 0.10 8.50 0.29
C LYS A 125 -1.07 8.13 1.20
N GLY A 126 -2.29 8.14 0.67
CA GLY A 126 -3.48 7.69 1.40
C GLY A 126 -3.37 6.24 1.89
N TYR A 127 -2.81 5.35 1.08
CA TYR A 127 -2.58 3.95 1.48
C TYR A 127 -1.50 3.81 2.56
N ILE A 128 -0.43 4.62 2.50
CA ILE A 128 0.60 4.65 3.54
C ILE A 128 0.03 5.16 4.86
N PHE A 129 -0.75 6.24 4.80
CA PHE A 129 -1.43 6.78 5.98
C PHE A 129 -2.39 5.76 6.61
N LEU A 130 -3.11 5.00 5.79
CA LEU A 130 -3.97 3.92 6.28
C LEU A 130 -3.15 2.82 6.96
N LEU A 131 -1.98 2.46 6.43
CA LEU A 131 -1.07 1.48 7.05
C LEU A 131 -0.62 1.95 8.43
N VAL A 132 -0.15 3.19 8.54
CA VAL A 132 0.24 3.79 9.82
C VAL A 132 -0.93 3.78 10.81
N LYS A 133 -2.13 4.14 10.34
CA LYS A 133 -3.34 4.11 11.18
C LYS A 133 -3.67 2.70 11.67
N ILE A 134 -3.49 1.66 10.83
CA ILE A 134 -3.68 0.27 11.23
C ILE A 134 -2.67 -0.12 12.31
N PHE A 135 -1.39 0.23 12.15
CA PHE A 135 -0.34 -0.08 13.13
C PHE A 135 -0.63 0.54 14.50
N TYR A 136 -1.09 1.81 14.55
CA TYR A 136 -1.33 2.50 15.82
C TYR A 136 -2.71 2.23 16.43
N ARG A 137 -3.76 2.12 15.58
CA ARG A 137 -5.16 2.09 16.03
C ARG A 137 -5.79 0.71 16.06
N VAL A 138 -5.24 -0.26 15.34
CA VAL A 138 -5.82 -1.61 15.23
C VAL A 138 -4.98 -2.62 15.99
N ILE A 139 -3.68 -2.69 15.73
CA ILE A 139 -2.82 -3.74 16.27
C ILE A 139 -2.10 -3.28 17.55
N GLY A 140 -1.69 -2.02 17.59
CA GLY A 140 -0.83 -1.48 18.63
C GLY A 140 0.64 -1.51 18.20
N PHE A 141 1.35 -0.41 18.47
CA PHE A 141 2.72 -0.23 17.97
C PHE A 141 3.71 -1.22 18.60
N ASP A 142 3.51 -1.60 19.85
CA ASP A 142 4.39 -2.54 20.55
C ASP A 142 4.41 -3.92 19.88
N ILE A 143 3.22 -4.46 19.54
CA ILE A 143 3.07 -5.76 18.87
C ILE A 143 3.67 -5.70 17.45
N VAL A 144 3.46 -4.59 16.73
CA VAL A 144 4.04 -4.41 15.38
C VAL A 144 5.56 -4.35 15.43
N ARG A 145 6.14 -3.71 16.44
CA ARG A 145 7.58 -3.64 16.67
C ARG A 145 8.17 -5.03 16.93
N ASP A 146 7.54 -5.82 17.78
CA ASP A 146 8.00 -7.17 18.13
C ASP A 146 7.84 -8.16 16.96
N SER A 147 6.86 -7.94 16.08
CA SER A 147 6.58 -8.79 14.91
C SER A 147 7.65 -8.75 13.80
N LYS A 148 8.64 -7.87 13.90
CA LYS A 148 9.68 -7.63 12.87
C LYS A 148 9.16 -7.18 11.48
N VAL A 149 7.84 -6.98 11.30
CA VAL A 149 7.25 -6.52 10.02
C VAL A 149 7.81 -5.14 9.63
N ILE A 150 8.05 -4.27 10.61
CA ILE A 150 8.68 -2.97 10.39
C ILE A 150 10.06 -3.12 9.74
N HIS A 151 10.87 -4.06 10.19
CA HIS A 151 12.21 -4.29 9.62
C HIS A 151 12.15 -4.74 8.16
N VAL A 152 11.16 -5.58 7.81
CA VAL A 152 10.94 -6.01 6.43
C VAL A 152 10.52 -4.83 5.56
N LEU A 153 9.57 -4.01 6.02
CA LEU A 153 9.14 -2.80 5.30
C LEU A 153 10.28 -1.79 5.17
N PHE A 154 11.12 -1.64 6.18
CA PHE A 154 12.31 -0.78 6.16
C PHE A 154 13.31 -1.22 5.08
N VAL A 155 13.62 -2.52 4.99
CA VAL A 155 14.51 -3.06 3.95
C VAL A 155 13.94 -2.80 2.56
N PHE A 156 12.65 -3.04 2.35
CA PHE A 156 11.99 -2.72 1.08
C PHE A 156 11.93 -1.22 0.80
N GLY A 157 11.83 -0.38 1.84
CA GLY A 157 11.95 1.08 1.74
C GLY A 157 13.31 1.51 1.20
N ILE A 158 14.41 0.98 1.77
CA ILE A 158 15.77 1.24 1.29
C ILE A 158 15.94 0.79 -0.16
N ALA A 159 15.50 -0.43 -0.47
CA ALA A 159 15.58 -0.96 -1.83
C ALA A 159 14.78 -0.10 -2.82
N GLY A 160 13.59 0.37 -2.42
CA GLY A 160 12.76 1.29 -3.22
C GLY A 160 13.41 2.64 -3.45
N MET A 161 14.09 3.19 -2.46
CA MET A 161 14.85 4.44 -2.57
C MET A 161 15.98 4.29 -3.59
N ILE A 162 16.78 3.23 -3.49
CA ILE A 162 17.93 3.00 -4.39
C ILE A 162 17.44 2.74 -5.81
N MET A 163 16.53 1.78 -5.99
CA MET A 163 16.04 1.39 -7.32
C MET A 163 15.24 2.51 -7.99
N GLY A 164 14.35 3.20 -7.23
CA GLY A 164 13.62 4.34 -7.75
C GLY A 164 14.54 5.47 -8.24
N SER A 165 15.61 5.76 -7.51
CA SER A 165 16.60 6.79 -7.90
C SER A 165 17.39 6.36 -9.14
N LEU A 166 17.85 5.11 -9.22
CA LEU A 166 18.57 4.59 -10.38
C LEU A 166 17.71 4.58 -11.65
N ASP A 167 16.45 4.15 -11.54
CA ASP A 167 15.52 4.12 -12.67
C ASP A 167 15.11 5.53 -13.11
N ALA A 168 15.02 6.49 -12.17
CA ALA A 168 14.80 7.90 -12.49
C ALA A 168 15.93 8.46 -13.34
N ILE A 169 17.19 8.21 -12.98
CA ILE A 169 18.38 8.66 -13.75
C ILE A 169 18.41 8.03 -15.14
N ARG A 170 18.02 6.77 -15.27
CA ARG A 170 18.00 6.05 -16.57
C ARG A 170 16.85 6.48 -17.47
N SER A 171 15.82 7.12 -16.93
CA SER A 171 14.62 7.46 -17.67
C SER A 171 14.84 8.65 -18.61
N LYS A 172 14.55 8.45 -19.91
CA LYS A 172 14.61 9.51 -20.95
C LYS A 172 13.36 10.40 -20.99
N ASN A 173 12.28 9.99 -20.32
CA ASN A 173 11.00 10.71 -20.32
C ASN A 173 10.81 11.38 -18.97
N ILE A 174 10.60 12.70 -18.97
CA ILE A 174 10.45 13.53 -17.76
C ILE A 174 9.30 13.02 -16.88
N CYS A 175 8.15 12.67 -17.46
CA CYS A 175 7.01 12.17 -16.68
C CYS A 175 7.33 10.84 -15.98
N ARG A 176 8.05 9.95 -16.64
CA ARG A 176 8.51 8.68 -16.04
C ARG A 176 9.61 8.91 -14.99
N MET A 177 10.51 9.86 -15.23
CA MET A 177 11.54 10.24 -14.27
C MET A 177 10.91 10.72 -12.95
N ILE A 178 9.90 11.60 -13.02
CA ILE A 178 9.16 12.08 -11.85
C ILE A 178 8.41 10.93 -11.16
N ALA A 179 7.87 9.99 -11.92
CA ALA A 179 7.21 8.81 -11.40
C ALA A 179 8.18 7.91 -10.58
N TYR A 180 9.37 7.65 -11.10
CA TYR A 180 10.41 6.90 -10.36
C TYR A 180 10.92 7.67 -9.14
N SER A 181 11.02 9.00 -9.23
CA SER A 181 11.30 9.84 -8.06
C SER A 181 10.22 9.69 -6.97
N SER A 182 8.95 9.53 -7.37
CA SER A 182 7.87 9.26 -6.42
C SER A 182 8.02 7.89 -5.73
N VAL A 183 8.54 6.86 -6.44
CA VAL A 183 8.88 5.56 -5.84
C VAL A 183 9.96 5.72 -4.77
N ALA A 184 11.01 6.49 -5.06
CA ALA A 184 12.06 6.77 -4.09
C ALA A 184 11.52 7.49 -2.85
N GLN A 185 10.62 8.48 -3.02
CA GLN A 185 9.97 9.17 -1.91
C GLN A 185 9.08 8.26 -1.05
N ILE A 186 8.36 7.31 -1.67
CA ILE A 186 7.62 6.28 -0.94
C ILE A 186 8.59 5.46 -0.09
N GLY A 187 9.74 5.08 -0.63
CA GLY A 187 10.80 4.42 0.13
C GLY A 187 11.24 5.21 1.36
N TYR A 188 11.45 6.54 1.24
CA TYR A 188 11.78 7.42 2.38
C TYR A 188 10.70 7.40 3.47
N ILE A 189 9.42 7.42 3.08
CA ILE A 189 8.32 7.41 4.06
C ILE A 189 8.27 6.08 4.83
N TYR A 190 8.59 4.96 4.17
CA TYR A 190 8.64 3.65 4.83
C TYR A 190 9.88 3.46 5.72
N MET A 191 10.90 4.31 5.58
CA MET A 191 12.08 4.29 6.45
C MET A 191 11.91 5.14 7.71
N GLY A 192 11.08 6.19 7.69
CA GLY A 192 10.85 7.12 8.81
C GLY A 192 9.66 6.73 9.65
#